data_be47b12a1ea7a41d9cc21ea72e6ea524
#
_entry.id   be47b12a1ea7a41d9cc21ea72e6ea524
#
_cell.length_a   1.000
_cell.length_b   1.000
_cell.length_c   1.000
_cell.angle_alpha   90.00
_cell.angle_beta   90.00
_cell.angle_gamma   90.00
#
_symmetry.space_group_name_H-M   'P 1'
#
loop_
_entity.id
_entity.type
_entity.pdbx_description
1 polymer ?
#
loop_
_entity_poly.entity_id
_entity_poly.type
_entity_poly.pdbx_seq_one_letter_code
_entity_poly.pdbx_strand_id
1 'polypeptide(L)'
;MAMLKYGGNAGRGGHQLTERTSEQVFAAREEAAAFFGGKPENTIFCLNCTHALNLAIQGIVQPNDHVIISNLEHNAVLRPVAAMVRERGVQCSIAPVSVDDKETIAAFRARIRPNTRAMICTLASNVTGQILPYRELAALCNEHDICMIADGAQACGTLPVQMSDGINILCTAGHKGLYGATGTGLLITDTKFPIKPLLYGGTGSLSAQVNQPEILPDKFESGTHNLLGIAGLNEGIKYVMNKSPQKI
;
A
#
# COMPACT_ATOMS: atom_id res chain seq x y z
N MET A 1 4.20 -4.97 -24.92
CA MET A 1 4.07 -4.78 -26.39
C MET A 1 2.61 -4.66 -26.84
N ALA A 2 1.67 -5.49 -26.35
CA ALA A 2 0.24 -5.39 -26.72
C ALA A 2 -0.38 -4.03 -26.35
N MET A 3 -0.14 -3.55 -25.13
CA MET A 3 -0.66 -2.23 -24.66
C MET A 3 -0.17 -1.03 -25.50
N LEU A 4 1.02 -1.10 -26.08
CA LEU A 4 1.51 -0.05 -26.99
C LEU A 4 0.77 -0.03 -28.32
N LYS A 5 0.26 -1.18 -28.77
CA LYS A 5 -0.44 -1.29 -30.06
C LYS A 5 -1.94 -1.06 -29.95
N TYR A 6 -2.54 -1.47 -28.82
CA TYR A 6 -3.99 -1.58 -28.68
C TYR A 6 -4.54 -0.94 -27.41
N GLY A 7 -3.72 -0.16 -26.67
CA GLY A 7 -4.16 0.47 -25.43
C GLY A 7 -5.26 1.51 -25.69
N GLY A 8 -6.41 1.33 -25.04
CA GLY A 8 -7.48 2.29 -24.92
C GLY A 8 -7.54 2.86 -23.50
N ASN A 9 -8.41 3.84 -23.25
CA ASN A 9 -8.56 4.41 -21.92
C ASN A 9 -9.49 3.53 -21.08
N ALA A 10 -8.92 2.68 -20.21
CA ALA A 10 -9.68 1.72 -19.38
C ALA A 10 -10.79 2.41 -18.57
N GLY A 11 -12.00 1.84 -18.61
CA GLY A 11 -13.16 2.33 -17.88
C GLY A 11 -13.76 3.66 -18.37
N ARG A 12 -13.27 4.24 -19.49
CA ARG A 12 -13.64 5.59 -19.94
C ARG A 12 -14.15 5.67 -21.37
N GLY A 13 -14.55 4.57 -21.97
CA GLY A 13 -15.11 4.52 -23.32
C GLY A 13 -15.83 3.21 -23.61
N GLY A 14 -16.77 3.21 -24.57
CA GLY A 14 -17.59 2.05 -24.93
C GLY A 14 -17.13 1.35 -26.21
N HIS A 15 -15.84 1.27 -26.50
CA HIS A 15 -15.34 0.60 -27.69
C HIS A 15 -14.39 -0.57 -27.34
N GLN A 16 -14.24 -1.54 -28.24
CA GLN A 16 -13.51 -2.79 -28.02
C GLN A 16 -12.09 -2.61 -27.43
N LEU A 17 -11.34 -1.56 -27.82
CA LEU A 17 -10.00 -1.32 -27.27
C LEU A 17 -10.04 -0.94 -25.79
N THR A 18 -11.05 -0.19 -25.37
CA THR A 18 -11.28 0.16 -23.97
C THR A 18 -11.64 -1.06 -23.15
N GLU A 19 -12.55 -1.90 -23.62
CA GLU A 19 -12.95 -3.15 -22.96
C GLU A 19 -11.72 -4.04 -22.75
N ARG A 20 -10.99 -4.32 -23.82
CA ARG A 20 -9.77 -5.13 -23.77
C ARG A 20 -8.72 -4.56 -22.81
N THR A 21 -8.58 -3.22 -22.76
CA THR A 21 -7.65 -2.58 -21.83
C THR A 21 -8.13 -2.73 -20.39
N SER A 22 -9.43 -2.60 -20.14
CA SER A 22 -10.04 -2.81 -18.82
C SER A 22 -9.84 -4.24 -18.32
N GLU A 23 -10.03 -5.23 -19.19
CA GLU A 23 -9.75 -6.64 -18.87
C GLU A 23 -8.28 -6.86 -18.47
N GLN A 24 -7.34 -6.25 -19.19
CA GLN A 24 -5.91 -6.38 -18.86
C GLN A 24 -5.54 -5.70 -17.53
N VAL A 25 -6.13 -4.55 -17.23
CA VAL A 25 -5.94 -3.87 -15.93
C VAL A 25 -6.55 -4.71 -14.81
N PHE A 26 -7.73 -5.28 -15.04
CA PHE A 26 -8.38 -6.16 -14.07
C PHE A 26 -7.56 -7.44 -13.82
N ALA A 27 -7.10 -8.11 -14.87
CA ALA A 27 -6.23 -9.28 -14.74
C ALA A 27 -4.93 -8.96 -13.97
N ALA A 28 -4.30 -7.80 -14.22
CA ALA A 28 -3.14 -7.37 -13.46
C ALA A 28 -3.45 -7.16 -11.96
N ARG A 29 -4.66 -6.71 -11.66
CA ARG A 29 -5.14 -6.54 -10.29
C ARG A 29 -5.38 -7.87 -9.59
N GLU A 30 -5.98 -8.83 -10.29
CA GLU A 30 -6.17 -10.21 -9.79
C GLU A 30 -4.84 -10.87 -9.46
N GLU A 31 -3.84 -10.78 -10.36
CA GLU A 31 -2.50 -11.33 -10.12
C GLU A 31 -1.80 -10.67 -8.92
N ALA A 32 -1.89 -9.33 -8.82
CA ALA A 32 -1.32 -8.62 -7.67
C ALA A 32 -2.04 -8.99 -6.36
N ALA A 33 -3.36 -9.09 -6.37
CA ALA A 33 -4.14 -9.52 -5.22
C ALA A 33 -3.78 -10.96 -4.79
N ALA A 34 -3.72 -11.88 -5.73
CA ALA A 34 -3.35 -13.27 -5.48
C ALA A 34 -1.92 -13.39 -4.91
N PHE A 35 -0.97 -12.59 -5.44
CA PHE A 35 0.41 -12.58 -4.96
C PHE A 35 0.55 -12.21 -3.49
N PHE A 36 -0.27 -11.28 -3.01
CA PHE A 36 -0.25 -10.80 -1.62
C PHE A 36 -1.35 -11.41 -0.73
N GLY A 37 -2.16 -12.35 -1.24
CA GLY A 37 -3.29 -12.92 -0.49
C GLY A 37 -4.40 -11.91 -0.17
N GLY A 38 -4.54 -10.88 -1.01
CA GLY A 38 -5.59 -9.88 -0.92
C GLY A 38 -6.78 -10.19 -1.83
N LYS A 39 -7.72 -9.25 -1.91
CA LYS A 39 -8.85 -9.29 -2.86
C LYS A 39 -8.62 -8.29 -3.99
N PRO A 40 -9.02 -8.61 -5.25
CA PRO A 40 -8.86 -7.69 -6.37
C PRO A 40 -9.48 -6.31 -6.11
N GLU A 41 -10.71 -6.25 -5.60
CA GLU A 41 -11.40 -5.00 -5.29
C GLU A 41 -10.68 -4.16 -4.24
N ASN A 42 -9.91 -4.78 -3.36
CA ASN A 42 -9.15 -4.12 -2.28
C ASN A 42 -7.68 -3.85 -2.64
N THR A 43 -7.31 -4.09 -3.89
CA THR A 43 -5.97 -3.87 -4.43
C THR A 43 -5.98 -2.65 -5.34
N ILE A 44 -5.33 -1.58 -4.93
CA ILE A 44 -5.39 -0.25 -5.55
C ILE A 44 -4.06 0.04 -6.25
N PHE A 45 -4.11 0.45 -7.52
CA PHE A 45 -2.94 0.94 -8.24
C PHE A 45 -2.61 2.36 -7.81
N CYS A 46 -1.36 2.57 -7.45
CA CYS A 46 -0.80 3.84 -7.06
C CYS A 46 0.34 4.24 -8.01
N LEU A 47 0.73 5.53 -8.00
CA LEU A 47 1.85 6.03 -8.80
C LEU A 47 3.21 5.48 -8.33
N ASN A 48 3.33 5.17 -7.05
CA ASN A 48 4.50 4.62 -6.38
C ASN A 48 4.16 4.32 -4.91
N CYS A 49 5.10 3.75 -4.16
CA CYS A 49 4.92 3.47 -2.73
C CYS A 49 4.67 4.74 -1.90
N THR A 50 5.30 5.87 -2.23
CA THR A 50 5.09 7.14 -1.53
C THR A 50 3.64 7.61 -1.66
N HIS A 51 3.03 7.47 -2.85
CA HIS A 51 1.62 7.78 -3.06
C HIS A 51 0.73 6.84 -2.23
N ALA A 52 0.99 5.53 -2.24
CA ALA A 52 0.27 4.55 -1.45
C ALA A 52 0.34 4.85 0.06
N LEU A 53 1.53 5.15 0.58
CA LEU A 53 1.73 5.51 1.99
C LEU A 53 1.03 6.82 2.37
N ASN A 54 1.06 7.84 1.51
CA ASN A 54 0.31 9.08 1.76
C ASN A 54 -1.20 8.83 1.80
N LEU A 55 -1.73 8.02 0.87
CA LEU A 55 -3.14 7.63 0.86
C LEU A 55 -3.52 6.90 2.16
N ALA A 56 -2.72 5.91 2.57
CA ALA A 56 -2.94 5.16 3.81
C ALA A 56 -2.87 6.06 5.05
N ILE A 57 -1.76 6.78 5.22
CA ILE A 57 -1.49 7.58 6.43
C ILE A 57 -2.52 8.70 6.57
N GLN A 58 -2.70 9.51 5.53
CA GLN A 58 -3.61 10.66 5.60
C GLN A 58 -5.09 10.26 5.57
N GLY A 59 -5.40 9.08 4.99
CA GLY A 59 -6.76 8.54 4.95
C GLY A 59 -7.21 7.90 6.26
N ILE A 60 -6.28 7.33 7.04
CA ILE A 60 -6.58 6.66 8.32
C ILE A 60 -6.49 7.61 9.51
N VAL A 61 -5.42 8.41 9.57
CA VAL A 61 -5.09 9.22 10.75
C VAL A 61 -5.90 10.51 10.77
N GLN A 62 -6.57 10.78 11.90
CA GLN A 62 -7.39 11.96 12.10
C GLN A 62 -6.67 12.98 12.99
N PRO A 63 -7.14 14.24 13.07
CA PRO A 63 -6.61 15.22 14.01
C PRO A 63 -6.60 14.70 15.45
N ASN A 64 -5.51 14.97 16.18
CA ASN A 64 -5.27 14.56 17.56
C ASN A 64 -5.11 13.03 17.80
N ASP A 65 -5.10 12.21 16.74
CA ASP A 65 -4.71 10.79 16.86
C ASP A 65 -3.23 10.66 17.26
N HIS A 66 -2.88 9.50 17.79
CA HIS A 66 -1.52 9.09 18.02
C HIS A 66 -1.10 8.02 17.00
N VAL A 67 0.13 8.12 16.50
CA VAL A 67 0.75 7.11 15.64
C VAL A 67 2.08 6.65 16.20
N ILE A 68 2.43 5.39 15.94
CA ILE A 68 3.74 4.83 16.28
C ILE A 68 4.46 4.51 14.98
N ILE A 69 5.69 4.96 14.85
CA ILE A 69 6.58 4.64 13.72
C ILE A 69 7.89 4.04 14.23
N SER A 70 8.64 3.34 13.37
CA SER A 70 9.99 2.90 13.72
C SER A 70 11.02 4.03 13.55
N ASN A 71 12.19 3.86 14.14
CA ASN A 71 13.34 4.74 13.87
C ASN A 71 14.06 4.39 12.55
N LEU A 72 13.60 3.41 11.80
CA LEU A 72 14.17 2.97 10.51
C LEU A 72 13.33 3.40 9.30
N GLU A 73 12.33 4.28 9.51
CA GLU A 73 11.41 4.66 8.46
C GLU A 73 12.05 5.46 7.32
N HIS A 74 11.60 5.18 6.12
CA HIS A 74 11.92 6.00 4.95
C HIS A 74 11.18 7.36 5.00
N ASN A 75 11.70 8.36 4.28
CA ASN A 75 11.08 9.69 4.16
C ASN A 75 9.62 9.64 3.62
N ALA A 76 9.23 8.58 2.93
CA ALA A 76 7.85 8.38 2.47
C ALA A 76 6.85 8.18 3.63
N VAL A 77 7.33 7.79 4.82
CA VAL A 77 6.58 7.71 6.07
C VAL A 77 6.86 8.94 6.94
N LEU A 78 8.14 9.29 7.15
CA LEU A 78 8.53 10.37 8.05
C LEU A 78 7.91 11.71 7.68
N ARG A 79 7.92 12.08 6.39
CA ARG A 79 7.46 13.40 5.95
C ARG A 79 5.93 13.58 6.06
N PRO A 80 5.08 12.66 5.59
CA PRO A 80 3.64 12.81 5.80
C PRO A 80 3.26 12.78 7.28
N VAL A 81 3.89 11.94 8.12
CA VAL A 81 3.65 11.94 9.57
C VAL A 81 4.05 13.29 10.19
N ALA A 82 5.23 13.82 9.86
CA ALA A 82 5.68 15.14 10.35
C ALA A 82 4.74 16.27 9.89
N ALA A 83 4.22 16.22 8.68
CA ALA A 83 3.23 17.17 8.19
C ALA A 83 1.94 17.10 9.03
N MET A 84 1.43 15.90 9.30
CA MET A 84 0.23 15.71 10.11
C MET A 84 0.43 16.16 11.58
N VAL A 85 1.61 15.92 12.16
CA VAL A 85 1.95 16.46 13.49
C VAL A 85 1.86 17.99 13.50
N ARG A 86 2.47 18.64 12.51
CA ARG A 86 2.48 20.11 12.40
C ARG A 86 1.11 20.71 12.09
N GLU A 87 0.33 20.08 11.21
CA GLU A 87 -0.86 20.69 10.61
C GLU A 87 -2.18 20.23 11.24
N ARG A 88 -2.18 19.04 11.85
CA ARG A 88 -3.40 18.41 12.38
C ARG A 88 -3.31 18.01 13.85
N GLY A 89 -2.22 18.39 14.56
CA GLY A 89 -2.05 18.04 15.97
C GLY A 89 -1.89 16.55 16.25
N VAL A 90 -1.53 15.75 15.25
CA VAL A 90 -1.24 14.33 15.42
C VAL A 90 -0.04 14.16 16.35
N GLN A 91 -0.12 13.20 17.27
CA GLN A 91 0.99 12.82 18.12
C GLN A 91 1.76 11.66 17.50
N CYS A 92 3.08 11.71 17.55
CA CYS A 92 3.93 10.64 17.00
C CYS A 92 4.91 10.14 18.04
N SER A 93 4.99 8.83 18.22
CA SER A 93 6.04 8.16 19.01
C SER A 93 6.94 7.35 18.07
N ILE A 94 8.26 7.48 18.27
CA ILE A 94 9.26 6.72 17.51
C ILE A 94 9.73 5.55 18.35
N ALA A 95 9.51 4.32 17.87
CA ALA A 95 9.96 3.09 18.51
C ALA A 95 11.37 2.72 18.00
N PRO A 96 12.36 2.52 18.88
CA PRO A 96 13.66 2.00 18.47
C PRO A 96 13.52 0.54 18.01
N VAL A 97 14.25 0.21 16.94
CA VAL A 97 14.37 -1.15 16.43
C VAL A 97 15.72 -1.71 16.88
N SER A 98 15.68 -2.86 17.56
CA SER A 98 16.84 -3.62 18.01
C SER A 98 17.13 -4.78 17.04
N VAL A 99 18.28 -5.41 17.17
CA VAL A 99 18.59 -6.70 16.54
C VAL A 99 17.83 -7.85 17.22
N ASP A 100 17.39 -7.66 18.46
CA ASP A 100 16.49 -8.57 19.17
C ASP A 100 15.04 -8.14 18.90
N ASP A 101 14.28 -9.04 18.25
CA ASP A 101 12.88 -8.85 17.94
C ASP A 101 12.02 -8.60 19.19
N LYS A 102 12.33 -9.25 20.32
CA LYS A 102 11.60 -9.05 21.57
C LYS A 102 11.75 -7.65 22.12
N GLU A 103 12.95 -7.08 22.04
CA GLU A 103 13.20 -5.69 22.44
C GLU A 103 12.44 -4.71 21.50
N THR A 104 12.45 -5.00 20.20
CA THR A 104 11.69 -4.22 19.21
C THR A 104 10.20 -4.24 19.54
N ILE A 105 9.60 -5.42 19.74
CA ILE A 105 8.18 -5.57 20.06
C ILE A 105 7.85 -4.86 21.38
N ALA A 106 8.67 -5.02 22.41
CA ALA A 106 8.50 -4.34 23.69
C ALA A 106 8.54 -2.82 23.56
N ALA A 107 9.45 -2.29 22.71
CA ALA A 107 9.56 -0.87 22.42
C ALA A 107 8.31 -0.31 21.76
N PHE A 108 7.70 -1.03 20.81
CA PHE A 108 6.43 -0.65 20.20
C PHE A 108 5.28 -0.72 21.20
N ARG A 109 5.16 -1.82 21.95
CA ARG A 109 4.12 -2.03 22.98
C ARG A 109 4.11 -0.91 24.01
N ALA A 110 5.28 -0.51 24.51
CA ALA A 110 5.43 0.57 25.50
C ALA A 110 4.98 1.95 25.03
N ARG A 111 4.76 2.13 23.71
CA ARG A 111 4.32 3.39 23.11
C ARG A 111 2.83 3.44 22.80
N ILE A 112 2.12 2.35 22.99
CA ILE A 112 0.67 2.30 22.77
C ILE A 112 -0.04 3.20 23.78
N ARG A 113 -0.97 3.99 23.29
CA ARG A 113 -1.81 4.92 24.05
C ARG A 113 -3.29 4.68 23.71
N PRO A 114 -4.23 5.13 24.54
CA PRO A 114 -5.66 4.98 24.26
C PRO A 114 -6.11 5.58 22.92
N ASN A 115 -5.42 6.64 22.44
CA ASN A 115 -5.69 7.28 21.16
C ASN A 115 -4.74 6.83 20.04
N THR A 116 -4.02 5.71 20.19
CA THR A 116 -3.17 5.17 19.11
C THR A 116 -4.05 4.66 17.98
N ARG A 117 -3.98 5.33 16.84
CA ARG A 117 -4.78 5.01 15.66
C ARG A 117 -4.09 4.06 14.71
N ALA A 118 -2.80 4.26 14.50
CA ALA A 118 -2.03 3.46 13.55
C ALA A 118 -0.61 3.20 14.04
N MET A 119 -0.09 2.04 13.66
CA MET A 119 1.32 1.68 13.71
C MET A 119 1.81 1.60 12.26
N ILE A 120 2.81 2.39 11.92
CA ILE A 120 3.34 2.49 10.57
C ILE A 120 4.78 2.05 10.61
N CYS A 121 5.14 0.98 9.93
CA CYS A 121 6.52 0.53 9.92
C CYS A 121 6.96 -0.03 8.57
N THR A 122 8.23 0.21 8.25
CA THR A 122 8.89 -0.50 7.16
C THR A 122 9.05 -1.96 7.51
N LEU A 123 8.81 -2.86 6.55
CA LEU A 123 9.02 -4.30 6.76
C LEU A 123 10.51 -4.66 6.68
N ALA A 124 11.28 -3.89 5.92
CA ALA A 124 12.73 -4.01 5.83
C ALA A 124 13.35 -2.64 5.56
N SER A 125 14.42 -2.32 6.27
CA SER A 125 15.12 -1.03 6.12
C SER A 125 15.87 -0.94 4.79
N ASN A 126 15.69 0.16 4.07
CA ASN A 126 16.41 0.44 2.84
C ASN A 126 17.89 0.82 3.08
N VAL A 127 18.28 1.12 4.32
CA VAL A 127 19.64 1.55 4.69
C VAL A 127 20.44 0.38 5.25
N THR A 128 19.84 -0.37 6.19
CA THR A 128 20.55 -1.44 6.93
C THR A 128 20.21 -2.84 6.43
N GLY A 129 19.12 -3.00 5.67
CA GLY A 129 18.59 -4.31 5.28
C GLY A 129 17.91 -5.07 6.43
N GLN A 130 17.88 -4.50 7.64
CA GLN A 130 17.23 -5.15 8.78
C GLN A 130 15.76 -5.36 8.52
N ILE A 131 15.28 -6.59 8.72
CA ILE A 131 13.87 -6.98 8.66
C ILE A 131 13.27 -6.77 10.05
N LEU A 132 12.11 -6.13 10.12
CA LEU A 132 11.38 -5.96 11.37
C LEU A 132 10.51 -7.19 11.67
N PRO A 133 10.21 -7.49 12.95
CA PRO A 133 9.29 -8.56 13.36
C PRO A 133 7.83 -8.14 13.06
N TYR A 134 7.53 -7.92 11.79
CA TYR A 134 6.28 -7.29 11.36
C TYR A 134 5.02 -8.14 11.63
N ARG A 135 5.16 -9.48 11.67
CA ARG A 135 4.04 -10.38 12.01
C ARG A 135 3.64 -10.21 13.48
N GLU A 136 4.61 -10.15 14.36
CA GLU A 136 4.42 -9.92 15.79
C GLU A 136 3.89 -8.50 16.06
N LEU A 137 4.39 -7.51 15.30
CA LEU A 137 3.86 -6.13 15.36
C LEU A 137 2.43 -6.06 14.84
N ALA A 138 2.07 -6.80 13.80
CA ALA A 138 0.70 -6.89 13.30
C ALA A 138 -0.22 -7.58 14.33
N ALA A 139 0.24 -8.66 14.97
CA ALA A 139 -0.49 -9.29 16.06
C ALA A 139 -0.73 -8.31 17.20
N LEU A 140 0.30 -7.55 17.61
CA LEU A 140 0.18 -6.49 18.61
C LEU A 140 -0.84 -5.41 18.22
N CYS A 141 -0.87 -5.00 16.95
CA CYS A 141 -1.87 -4.07 16.44
C CYS A 141 -3.29 -4.63 16.56
N ASN A 142 -3.47 -5.90 16.21
CA ASN A 142 -4.77 -6.58 16.30
C ASN A 142 -5.25 -6.72 17.74
N GLU A 143 -4.36 -6.99 18.71
CA GLU A 143 -4.68 -7.04 20.15
C GLU A 143 -5.28 -5.72 20.68
N HIS A 144 -4.88 -4.59 20.08
CA HIS A 144 -5.24 -3.26 20.55
C HIS A 144 -6.17 -2.48 19.61
N ASP A 145 -6.69 -3.11 18.55
CA ASP A 145 -7.51 -2.49 17.49
C ASP A 145 -6.84 -1.26 16.82
N ILE A 146 -5.54 -1.38 16.60
CA ILE A 146 -4.67 -0.39 15.94
C ILE A 146 -4.49 -0.79 14.47
N CYS A 147 -4.55 0.17 13.55
CA CYS A 147 -4.32 -0.07 12.14
C CYS A 147 -2.82 -0.30 11.85
N MET A 148 -2.47 -1.49 11.34
CA MET A 148 -1.12 -1.79 10.86
C MET A 148 -0.96 -1.32 9.41
N ILE A 149 -0.16 -0.27 9.19
CA ILE A 149 0.24 0.22 7.86
C ILE A 149 1.67 -0.21 7.59
N ALA A 150 1.86 -1.09 6.63
CA ALA A 150 3.14 -1.69 6.30
C ALA A 150 3.78 -1.02 5.06
N ASP A 151 4.98 -0.45 5.21
CA ASP A 151 5.82 -0.07 4.08
C ASP A 151 6.60 -1.30 3.59
N GLY A 152 6.07 -1.94 2.56
CA GLY A 152 6.64 -3.11 1.91
C GLY A 152 7.61 -2.79 0.77
N ALA A 153 8.04 -1.53 0.61
CA ALA A 153 8.84 -1.12 -0.54
C ALA A 153 10.13 -1.91 -0.74
N GLN A 154 10.76 -2.39 0.32
CA GLN A 154 11.98 -3.22 0.24
C GLN A 154 11.69 -4.71 0.41
N ALA A 155 10.57 -5.07 1.04
CA ALA A 155 10.23 -6.44 1.38
C ALA A 155 9.43 -7.16 0.28
N CYS A 156 8.49 -6.47 -0.35
CA CYS A 156 7.60 -7.07 -1.34
C CYS A 156 8.37 -7.55 -2.58
N GLY A 157 8.16 -8.81 -2.93
CA GLY A 157 8.88 -9.50 -4.00
C GLY A 157 10.18 -10.17 -3.56
N THR A 158 10.71 -9.82 -2.37
CA THR A 158 11.92 -10.43 -1.79
C THR A 158 11.59 -11.32 -0.60
N LEU A 159 10.64 -10.90 0.24
CA LEU A 159 10.11 -11.65 1.38
C LEU A 159 8.70 -12.16 1.07
N PRO A 160 8.26 -13.27 1.68
CA PRO A 160 6.92 -13.81 1.50
C PRO A 160 5.88 -13.04 2.33
N VAL A 161 5.68 -11.76 2.00
CA VAL A 161 4.72 -10.89 2.66
C VAL A 161 3.31 -11.21 2.18
N GLN A 162 2.38 -11.42 3.12
CA GLN A 162 0.98 -11.73 2.84
C GLN A 162 0.04 -10.87 3.70
N MET A 163 -1.13 -10.56 3.19
CA MET A 163 -2.17 -9.87 3.99
C MET A 163 -2.60 -10.71 5.21
N SER A 164 -2.53 -12.04 5.10
CA SER A 164 -2.76 -12.99 6.21
C SER A 164 -1.74 -12.90 7.34
N ASP A 165 -0.63 -12.18 7.17
CA ASP A 165 0.32 -11.87 8.24
C ASP A 165 -0.27 -10.89 9.29
N GLY A 166 -1.52 -10.45 9.11
CA GLY A 166 -2.23 -9.53 10.02
C GLY A 166 -2.08 -8.05 9.63
N ILE A 167 -1.56 -7.78 8.44
CA ILE A 167 -1.39 -6.42 7.90
C ILE A 167 -2.75 -5.89 7.45
N ASN A 168 -3.14 -4.68 7.92
CA ASN A 168 -4.39 -4.06 7.49
C ASN A 168 -4.22 -3.28 6.18
N ILE A 169 -3.08 -2.63 6.00
CA ILE A 169 -2.77 -1.87 4.78
C ILE A 169 -1.31 -2.14 4.39
N LEU A 170 -1.11 -2.73 3.22
CA LEU A 170 0.21 -2.96 2.63
C LEU A 170 0.45 -1.95 1.50
N CYS A 171 1.55 -1.21 1.57
CA CYS A 171 1.98 -0.27 0.54
C CYS A 171 3.29 -0.76 -0.09
N THR A 172 3.39 -0.79 -1.41
CA THR A 172 4.61 -1.24 -2.08
C THR A 172 4.90 -0.50 -3.39
N ALA A 173 6.14 -0.62 -3.87
CA ALA A 173 6.63 -0.04 -5.11
C ALA A 173 6.71 -1.12 -6.20
N GLY A 174 6.21 -0.82 -7.39
CA GLY A 174 6.28 -1.77 -8.51
C GLY A 174 7.69 -1.98 -9.05
N HIS A 175 8.54 -0.96 -9.02
CA HIS A 175 9.88 -0.94 -9.67
C HIS A 175 11.02 -1.49 -8.81
N LYS A 176 10.73 -2.09 -7.63
CA LYS A 176 11.73 -2.71 -6.76
C LYS A 176 11.65 -4.24 -6.86
N GLY A 177 11.48 -4.94 -5.76
CA GLY A 177 11.43 -6.41 -5.73
C GLY A 177 10.30 -7.05 -6.55
N LEU A 178 9.32 -6.26 -7.02
CA LEU A 178 8.29 -6.74 -7.95
C LEU A 178 8.69 -6.67 -9.43
N TYR A 179 9.88 -6.18 -9.76
CA TYR A 179 10.43 -6.11 -11.14
C TYR A 179 9.54 -5.42 -12.16
N GLY A 180 8.61 -4.58 -11.72
CA GLY A 180 7.71 -3.80 -12.56
C GLY A 180 8.31 -2.49 -13.05
N ALA A 181 7.57 -1.75 -13.84
CA ALA A 181 7.96 -0.44 -14.34
C ALA A 181 7.91 0.63 -13.24
N THR A 182 8.73 1.69 -13.41
CA THR A 182 8.61 2.93 -12.63
C THR A 182 7.24 3.58 -12.85
N GLY A 183 6.80 4.42 -11.90
CA GLY A 183 5.48 5.04 -11.97
C GLY A 183 4.34 4.07 -11.64
N THR A 184 4.64 3.00 -10.88
CA THR A 184 3.67 2.03 -10.36
C THR A 184 3.93 1.72 -8.90
N GLY A 185 2.87 1.49 -8.15
CA GLY A 185 2.84 1.02 -6.79
C GLY A 185 1.49 0.38 -6.49
N LEU A 186 1.39 -0.24 -5.34
CA LEU A 186 0.16 -0.87 -4.87
C LEU A 186 -0.15 -0.43 -3.44
N LEU A 187 -1.44 -0.28 -3.15
CA LEU A 187 -1.99 -0.30 -1.82
C LEU A 187 -2.99 -1.46 -1.76
N ILE A 188 -2.84 -2.35 -0.77
CA ILE A 188 -3.76 -3.46 -0.55
C ILE A 188 -4.31 -3.31 0.86
N THR A 189 -5.63 -3.41 1.01
CA THR A 189 -6.29 -3.24 2.31
C THR A 189 -7.21 -4.42 2.65
N ASP A 190 -7.32 -4.75 3.94
CA ASP A 190 -8.31 -5.70 4.45
C ASP A 190 -9.69 -5.06 4.67
N THR A 191 -9.79 -3.72 4.49
CA THR A 191 -10.99 -2.90 4.69
C THR A 191 -11.49 -2.79 6.14
N LYS A 192 -10.79 -3.36 7.12
CA LYS A 192 -11.16 -3.25 8.54
C LYS A 192 -11.19 -1.79 9.01
N PHE A 193 -10.27 -0.97 8.51
CA PHE A 193 -10.18 0.44 8.84
C PHE A 193 -10.59 1.29 7.63
N PRO A 194 -11.58 2.19 7.76
CA PRO A 194 -12.03 3.03 6.66
C PRO A 194 -10.97 4.07 6.29
N ILE A 195 -10.57 4.07 5.02
CA ILE A 195 -9.61 5.02 4.46
C ILE A 195 -10.38 6.14 3.76
N LYS A 196 -10.02 7.41 4.02
CA LYS A 196 -10.50 8.56 3.24
C LYS A 196 -9.66 8.72 1.97
N PRO A 197 -10.25 9.09 0.83
CA PRO A 197 -9.48 9.33 -0.39
C PRO A 197 -8.51 10.51 -0.21
N LEU A 198 -7.33 10.38 -0.79
CA LEU A 198 -6.33 11.46 -0.86
C LEU A 198 -6.62 12.41 -2.01
N LEU A 199 -7.09 11.86 -3.13
CA LEU A 199 -7.38 12.59 -4.35
C LEU A 199 -8.84 12.39 -4.74
N TYR A 200 -9.48 13.47 -5.17
CA TYR A 200 -10.83 13.47 -5.69
C TYR A 200 -10.79 13.77 -7.19
N GLY A 201 -11.55 13.03 -8.00
CA GLY A 201 -11.58 13.23 -9.44
C GLY A 201 -12.31 12.15 -10.20
N GLY A 202 -12.27 12.21 -11.51
CA GLY A 202 -12.95 11.22 -12.35
C GLY A 202 -12.32 9.83 -12.20
N THR A 203 -13.15 8.82 -11.95
CA THR A 203 -12.75 7.42 -11.77
C THR A 203 -13.13 6.53 -12.96
N GLY A 204 -13.94 7.06 -13.90
CA GLY A 204 -14.47 6.31 -15.03
C GLY A 204 -15.83 5.65 -14.76
N SER A 205 -16.21 5.49 -13.49
CA SER A 205 -17.51 5.00 -13.07
C SER A 205 -18.35 6.11 -12.45
N LEU A 206 -19.68 5.91 -12.37
CA LEU A 206 -20.64 6.78 -11.69
C LEU A 206 -20.50 8.28 -12.04
N SER A 207 -20.17 8.59 -13.31
CA SER A 207 -19.84 9.95 -13.78
C SER A 207 -20.95 10.98 -13.58
N ALA A 208 -22.20 10.57 -13.37
CA ALA A 208 -23.31 11.45 -13.05
C ALA A 208 -23.36 11.89 -11.59
N GLN A 209 -22.59 11.27 -10.71
CA GLN A 209 -22.54 11.62 -9.28
C GLN A 209 -21.45 12.68 -9.04
N VAL A 210 -21.78 13.70 -8.24
CA VAL A 210 -20.83 14.75 -7.85
C VAL A 210 -19.83 14.24 -6.80
N ASN A 211 -20.29 13.36 -5.93
CA ASN A 211 -19.46 12.80 -4.85
C ASN A 211 -18.53 11.71 -5.38
N GLN A 212 -17.33 11.61 -4.77
CA GLN A 212 -16.41 10.51 -5.03
C GLN A 212 -17.09 9.17 -4.75
N PRO A 213 -16.95 8.16 -5.62
CA PRO A 213 -17.48 6.82 -5.35
C PRO A 213 -16.94 6.22 -4.06
N GLU A 214 -17.80 5.48 -3.34
CA GLU A 214 -17.36 4.73 -2.15
C GLU A 214 -16.91 3.30 -2.49
N ILE A 215 -17.17 2.86 -3.73
CA ILE A 215 -16.84 1.51 -4.22
C ILE A 215 -15.34 1.43 -4.51
N LEU A 216 -14.68 0.39 -4.00
CA LEU A 216 -13.29 0.08 -4.31
C LEU A 216 -13.21 -0.69 -5.66
N PRO A 217 -12.14 -0.46 -6.41
CA PRO A 217 -10.99 0.42 -6.17
C PRO A 217 -11.23 1.88 -6.56
N ASP A 218 -12.34 2.23 -7.20
CA ASP A 218 -12.66 3.54 -7.78
C ASP A 218 -12.54 4.68 -6.78
N LYS A 219 -12.88 4.44 -5.50
CA LYS A 219 -12.72 5.39 -4.41
C LYS A 219 -11.33 6.02 -4.36
N PHE A 220 -10.29 5.29 -4.72
CA PHE A 220 -8.89 5.69 -4.57
C PHE A 220 -8.16 5.88 -5.90
N GLU A 221 -8.78 5.49 -7.02
CA GLU A 221 -8.16 5.51 -8.35
C GLU A 221 -8.67 6.67 -9.22
N SER A 222 -8.53 7.89 -8.72
CA SER A 222 -8.87 9.10 -9.49
C SER A 222 -7.81 9.39 -10.56
N GLY A 223 -8.27 9.68 -11.78
CA GLY A 223 -7.41 9.97 -12.92
C GLY A 223 -7.17 8.77 -13.83
N THR A 224 -6.52 9.00 -14.96
CA THR A 224 -6.18 7.95 -15.92
C THR A 224 -4.98 7.15 -15.43
N HIS A 225 -5.10 5.83 -15.46
CA HIS A 225 -4.04 4.92 -15.04
C HIS A 225 -2.82 4.92 -15.97
N ASN A 226 -1.65 4.62 -15.40
CA ASN A 226 -0.45 4.26 -16.15
C ASN A 226 -0.56 2.83 -16.70
N LEU A 227 -1.30 2.66 -17.78
CA LEU A 227 -1.61 1.36 -18.40
C LEU A 227 -0.35 0.56 -18.76
N LEU A 228 0.65 1.25 -19.33
CA LEU A 228 1.93 0.61 -19.69
C LEU A 228 2.69 0.15 -18.45
N GLY A 229 2.69 0.96 -17.41
CA GLY A 229 3.31 0.61 -16.13
C GLY A 229 2.62 -0.56 -15.46
N ILE A 230 1.27 -0.58 -15.45
CA ILE A 230 0.48 -1.70 -14.87
C ILE A 230 0.76 -3.00 -15.63
N ALA A 231 0.79 -2.97 -16.97
CA ALA A 231 1.14 -4.15 -17.75
C ALA A 231 2.57 -4.64 -17.44
N GLY A 232 3.54 -3.73 -17.28
CA GLY A 232 4.90 -4.07 -16.87
C GLY A 232 4.97 -4.62 -15.45
N LEU A 233 4.20 -4.06 -14.51
CA LEU A 233 4.10 -4.57 -13.14
C LEU A 233 3.53 -5.99 -13.11
N ASN A 234 2.50 -6.26 -13.90
CA ASN A 234 1.91 -7.59 -14.01
C ASN A 234 2.93 -8.65 -14.45
N GLU A 235 3.71 -8.35 -15.48
CA GLU A 235 4.77 -9.26 -15.94
C GLU A 235 5.88 -9.42 -14.89
N GLY A 236 6.23 -8.37 -14.15
CA GLY A 236 7.16 -8.44 -13.04
C GLY A 236 6.66 -9.36 -11.92
N ILE A 237 5.41 -9.20 -11.49
CA ILE A 237 4.78 -10.08 -10.47
C ILE A 237 4.79 -11.54 -10.93
N LYS A 238 4.38 -11.82 -12.16
CA LYS A 238 4.43 -13.18 -12.73
C LYS A 238 5.84 -13.75 -12.73
N TYR A 239 6.84 -12.95 -13.07
CA TYR A 239 8.24 -13.37 -13.02
C TYR A 239 8.64 -13.77 -11.59
N VAL A 240 8.32 -12.95 -10.58
CA VAL A 240 8.61 -13.25 -9.17
C VAL A 240 7.89 -14.52 -8.71
N MET A 241 6.60 -14.68 -9.06
CA MET A 241 5.83 -15.89 -8.73
C MET A 241 6.49 -17.16 -9.31
N ASN A 242 6.92 -17.11 -10.57
CA ASN A 242 7.54 -18.25 -11.25
C ASN A 242 8.93 -18.60 -10.72
N LYS A 243 9.68 -17.62 -10.21
CA LYS A 243 11.06 -17.84 -9.69
C LYS A 243 11.08 -18.21 -8.22
N SER A 244 10.06 -17.90 -7.48
CA SER A 244 9.93 -17.78 -6.01
C SER A 244 10.89 -16.75 -5.41
N PRO A 245 10.44 -15.96 -4.40
CA PRO A 245 11.25 -14.91 -3.77
C PRO A 245 12.60 -15.41 -3.21
N GLN A 246 12.66 -16.67 -2.77
CA GLN A 246 13.88 -17.28 -2.21
C GLN A 246 14.97 -17.59 -3.25
N LYS A 247 14.66 -17.49 -4.55
CA LYS A 247 15.59 -17.77 -5.66
C LYS A 247 15.98 -16.52 -6.45
N ILE A 248 15.50 -15.37 -6.04
CA ILE A 248 15.84 -14.06 -6.57
C ILE A 248 16.84 -13.37 -5.65
#